data_e3bfe7983cbff2bd93a9becb17f825ee
#
_entry.id   e3bfe7983cbff2bd93a9becb17f825ee
#
_cell.length_a   1.000
_cell.length_b   1.000
_cell.length_c   1.000
_cell.angle_alpha   90.00
_cell.angle_beta   90.00
_cell.angle_gamma   90.00
#
_symmetry.space_group_name_H-M   'P 1'
#
loop_
_entity.id
_entity.type
_entity.pdbx_description
1 polymer ?
#
loop_
_entity_poly.entity_id
_entity_poly.type
_entity_poly.pdbx_seq_one_letter_code
_entity_poly.pdbx_strand_id
1 'polypeptide(L)'
;MRKVAVLAVPDVVAFDLSIPIEVFGRVRLADGANGYHIQVCGSEPMVAAGPMRIATDHGLAALADADTIIVPGRETFLTDPPAELIDALRAAYAGGATIASICTGAFLLAAAGLLDGKRATTHWAAADLFRTRFPAIDLDPDSLYVDEGRILTSAGASAGVDLCLYMVQRDHGAAAAADAAKLAVAPLHRSGGQAQFIVRNQRPANVIGERTQLDDVLAWIEQNAHRELTLSNIADHAAMSVRTLNRRFQAETGQTPMQWVNGVRIRHAQELLERTSRGVERIGRDVGFTSAANFREQFRKLSGVAPQSYRNTFAERTVGDETRQAAPSPQRARRTSDVSLATA
;
A
#
# COMPACT_ATOMS: atom_id res chain seq x y z
N MET A 1 14.50 -7.93 -24.25
CA MET A 1 13.89 -8.38 -22.99
C MET A 1 14.80 -7.94 -21.87
N ARG A 2 14.30 -7.11 -20.92
CA ARG A 2 15.09 -6.57 -19.80
C ARG A 2 15.26 -7.64 -18.71
N LYS A 3 16.46 -7.72 -18.13
CA LYS A 3 16.75 -8.65 -17.02
C LYS A 3 16.43 -7.99 -15.69
N VAL A 4 15.60 -8.62 -14.88
CA VAL A 4 15.24 -8.17 -13.52
C VAL A 4 15.73 -9.19 -12.51
N ALA A 5 16.65 -8.79 -11.65
CA ALA A 5 17.07 -9.57 -10.50
C ALA A 5 16.23 -9.16 -9.28
N VAL A 6 15.53 -10.11 -8.68
CA VAL A 6 14.82 -9.92 -7.41
C VAL A 6 15.64 -10.55 -6.31
N LEU A 7 16.10 -9.71 -5.36
CA LEU A 7 17.00 -10.15 -4.32
C LEU A 7 16.23 -10.86 -3.19
N ALA A 8 16.56 -12.13 -2.96
CA ALA A 8 16.08 -12.89 -1.83
C ALA A 8 17.19 -13.04 -0.79
N VAL A 9 17.03 -12.38 0.34
CA VAL A 9 17.94 -12.47 1.50
C VAL A 9 17.22 -13.14 2.67
N PRO A 10 17.93 -13.68 3.66
CA PRO A 10 17.31 -14.24 4.85
C PRO A 10 16.30 -13.27 5.48
N ASP A 11 15.15 -13.81 5.91
CA ASP A 11 14.02 -13.07 6.49
C ASP A 11 13.38 -12.03 5.55
N VAL A 12 13.47 -12.28 4.24
CA VAL A 12 12.78 -11.46 3.24
C VAL A 12 11.27 -11.47 3.47
N VAL A 13 10.64 -10.31 3.34
CA VAL A 13 9.18 -10.19 3.38
C VAL A 13 8.60 -10.82 2.12
N ALA A 14 7.92 -11.95 2.28
CA ALA A 14 7.44 -12.77 1.14
C ALA A 14 6.55 -11.98 0.18
N PHE A 15 5.69 -11.11 0.71
CA PHE A 15 4.81 -10.27 -0.11
C PHE A 15 5.64 -9.31 -0.98
N ASP A 16 6.61 -8.61 -0.39
CA ASP A 16 7.47 -7.67 -1.12
C ASP A 16 8.30 -8.36 -2.21
N LEU A 17 8.74 -9.61 -1.94
CA LEU A 17 9.46 -10.43 -2.92
C LEU A 17 8.57 -10.85 -4.10
N SER A 18 7.32 -11.20 -3.82
CA SER A 18 6.39 -11.71 -4.84
C SER A 18 5.89 -10.63 -5.79
N ILE A 19 5.77 -9.38 -5.33
CA ILE A 19 5.25 -8.26 -6.12
C ILE A 19 5.98 -8.08 -7.45
N PRO A 20 7.32 -7.89 -7.50
CA PRO A 20 8.03 -7.72 -8.75
C PRO A 20 7.94 -8.95 -9.65
N ILE A 21 7.93 -10.15 -9.07
CA ILE A 21 7.78 -11.40 -9.84
C ILE A 21 6.44 -11.42 -10.56
N GLU A 22 5.35 -11.10 -9.86
CA GLU A 22 4.00 -11.07 -10.41
C GLU A 22 3.80 -9.93 -11.42
N VAL A 23 4.22 -8.72 -11.09
CA VAL A 23 3.98 -7.56 -11.96
C VAL A 23 4.80 -7.64 -13.24
N PHE A 24 6.12 -7.81 -13.12
CA PHE A 24 6.99 -7.88 -14.31
C PHE A 24 6.79 -9.16 -15.12
N GLY A 25 6.51 -10.30 -14.46
CA GLY A 25 6.29 -11.58 -15.12
C GLY A 25 5.07 -11.62 -16.03
N ARG A 26 4.11 -10.72 -15.81
CA ARG A 26 2.88 -10.62 -16.61
C ARG A 26 2.98 -9.65 -17.77
N VAL A 27 4.06 -8.88 -17.90
CA VAL A 27 4.22 -7.90 -18.97
C VAL A 27 4.43 -8.60 -20.31
N ARG A 28 3.53 -8.33 -21.24
CA ARG A 28 3.64 -8.77 -22.65
C ARG A 28 3.75 -7.53 -23.53
N LEU A 29 4.66 -7.57 -24.47
CA LEU A 29 4.84 -6.53 -25.47
C LEU A 29 3.85 -6.70 -26.62
N ALA A 30 3.73 -5.70 -27.48
CA ALA A 30 2.77 -5.70 -28.59
C ALA A 30 3.00 -6.89 -29.58
N ASP A 31 4.20 -7.40 -29.67
CA ASP A 31 4.59 -8.57 -30.47
C ASP A 31 4.36 -9.91 -29.74
N GLY A 32 3.81 -9.90 -28.52
CA GLY A 32 3.58 -11.06 -27.67
C GLY A 32 4.81 -11.53 -26.86
N ALA A 33 5.96 -10.91 -27.04
CA ALA A 33 7.16 -11.24 -26.29
C ALA A 33 7.05 -10.83 -24.81
N ASN A 34 7.81 -11.53 -23.94
CA ASN A 34 7.93 -11.12 -22.55
C ASN A 34 8.70 -9.80 -22.44
N GLY A 35 8.18 -8.84 -21.66
CA GLY A 35 8.86 -7.57 -21.40
C GLY A 35 10.11 -7.75 -20.54
N TYR A 36 10.05 -8.69 -19.59
CA TYR A 36 11.11 -8.94 -18.62
C TYR A 36 11.47 -10.41 -18.50
N HIS A 37 12.76 -10.65 -18.17
CA HIS A 37 13.30 -11.93 -17.70
C HIS A 37 13.63 -11.79 -16.23
N ILE A 38 12.92 -12.52 -15.36
CA ILE A 38 13.04 -12.39 -13.92
C ILE A 38 13.90 -13.52 -13.38
N GLN A 39 14.84 -13.17 -12.48
CA GLN A 39 15.70 -14.08 -11.76
C GLN A 39 15.62 -13.80 -10.26
N VAL A 40 15.40 -14.81 -9.45
CA VAL A 40 15.48 -14.70 -7.99
C VAL A 40 16.91 -15.01 -7.58
N CYS A 41 17.57 -14.02 -7.00
CA CYS A 41 18.99 -14.06 -6.67
C CYS A 41 19.20 -13.99 -5.15
N GLY A 42 20.17 -14.73 -4.63
CA GLY A 42 20.49 -14.69 -3.19
C GLY A 42 21.91 -15.12 -2.90
N SER A 43 22.37 -14.93 -1.65
CA SER A 43 23.66 -15.41 -1.16
C SER A 43 23.63 -16.90 -0.76
N GLU A 44 22.44 -17.45 -0.55
CA GLU A 44 22.20 -18.82 -0.14
C GLU A 44 21.25 -19.51 -1.14
N PRO A 45 21.37 -20.82 -1.38
CA PRO A 45 20.49 -21.53 -2.33
C PRO A 45 19.03 -21.56 -1.88
N MET A 46 18.74 -21.30 -0.61
CA MET A 46 17.39 -21.26 -0.04
C MET A 46 17.34 -20.29 1.13
N VAL A 47 16.38 -19.37 1.12
CA VAL A 47 16.20 -18.40 2.18
C VAL A 47 14.84 -18.55 2.87
N ALA A 48 14.77 -18.17 4.14
CA ALA A 48 13.53 -18.11 4.89
C ALA A 48 12.76 -16.83 4.54
N ALA A 49 11.43 -16.97 4.42
CA ALA A 49 10.47 -15.87 4.24
C ALA A 49 9.25 -16.16 5.11
N GLY A 50 9.32 -15.87 6.40
CA GLY A 50 8.35 -16.30 7.39
C GLY A 50 8.21 -17.83 7.42
N PRO A 51 6.99 -18.39 7.23
CA PRO A 51 6.78 -19.85 7.21
C PRO A 51 7.24 -20.51 5.90
N MET A 52 7.59 -19.73 4.87
CA MET A 52 7.96 -20.25 3.56
C MET A 52 9.48 -20.41 3.43
N ARG A 53 9.89 -21.19 2.43
CA ARG A 53 11.27 -21.32 1.95
C ARG A 53 11.31 -20.94 0.48
N ILE A 54 12.21 -20.04 0.12
CA ILE A 54 12.38 -19.52 -1.23
C ILE A 54 13.69 -20.09 -1.79
N ALA A 55 13.60 -20.81 -2.89
CA ALA A 55 14.79 -21.23 -3.64
C ALA A 55 15.34 -20.03 -4.42
N THR A 56 16.66 -19.90 -4.42
CA THR A 56 17.38 -18.90 -5.22
C THR A 56 18.22 -19.64 -6.26
N ASP A 57 17.75 -19.60 -7.50
CA ASP A 57 18.42 -20.32 -8.60
C ASP A 57 19.69 -19.62 -9.07
N HIS A 58 19.91 -18.38 -8.61
CA HIS A 58 21.02 -17.52 -8.99
C HIS A 58 21.73 -16.93 -7.76
N GLY A 59 23.05 -16.93 -7.77
CA GLY A 59 23.87 -16.25 -6.75
C GLY A 59 23.96 -14.73 -6.98
N LEU A 60 24.63 -14.02 -6.05
CA LEU A 60 24.84 -12.57 -6.14
C LEU A 60 25.57 -12.12 -7.42
N ALA A 61 26.37 -12.98 -8.05
CA ALA A 61 27.04 -12.68 -9.32
C ALA A 61 26.05 -12.30 -10.44
N ALA A 62 24.80 -12.82 -10.41
CA ALA A 62 23.79 -12.49 -11.40
C ALA A 62 23.31 -11.02 -11.34
N LEU A 63 23.58 -10.30 -10.24
CA LEU A 63 23.27 -8.88 -10.13
C LEU A 63 24.09 -8.03 -11.13
N ALA A 64 25.27 -8.47 -11.51
CA ALA A 64 26.14 -7.76 -12.44
C ALA A 64 25.57 -7.66 -13.86
N ASP A 65 24.75 -8.63 -14.26
CA ASP A 65 24.14 -8.72 -15.59
C ASP A 65 22.69 -8.18 -15.62
N ALA A 66 22.17 -7.70 -14.50
CA ALA A 66 20.80 -7.23 -14.39
C ALA A 66 20.66 -5.78 -14.86
N ASP A 67 19.63 -5.50 -15.68
CA ASP A 67 19.23 -4.14 -16.03
C ASP A 67 18.52 -3.45 -14.86
N THR A 68 17.85 -4.25 -14.04
CA THR A 68 17.08 -3.78 -12.87
C THR A 68 17.26 -4.76 -11.71
N ILE A 69 17.49 -4.23 -10.53
CA ILE A 69 17.58 -4.99 -9.28
C ILE A 69 16.47 -4.51 -8.36
N ILE A 70 15.65 -5.43 -7.86
CA ILE A 70 14.65 -5.14 -6.84
C ILE A 70 15.14 -5.70 -5.51
N VAL A 71 15.13 -4.84 -4.49
CA VAL A 71 15.51 -5.15 -3.11
C VAL A 71 14.27 -5.12 -2.22
N PRO A 72 13.65 -6.27 -1.95
CA PRO A 72 12.48 -6.37 -1.07
C PRO A 72 12.80 -6.04 0.39
N GLY A 73 11.77 -5.82 1.19
CA GLY A 73 11.89 -5.68 2.64
C GLY A 73 12.37 -6.96 3.32
N ARG A 74 12.93 -6.79 4.52
CA ARG A 74 13.31 -7.88 5.43
C ARG A 74 12.78 -7.59 6.83
N GLU A 75 12.45 -8.67 7.54
CA GLU A 75 12.01 -8.57 8.95
C GLU A 75 13.16 -8.09 9.86
N THR A 76 14.38 -8.62 9.63
CA THR A 76 15.58 -8.31 10.42
C THR A 76 16.44 -7.18 9.79
N PHE A 77 15.79 -6.09 9.36
CA PHE A 77 16.44 -4.98 8.65
C PHE A 77 17.43 -4.15 9.51
N LEU A 78 17.49 -4.39 10.81
CA LEU A 78 18.45 -3.76 11.72
C LEU A 78 19.82 -4.44 11.75
N THR A 79 19.89 -5.69 11.31
CA THR A 79 21.13 -6.43 11.21
C THR A 79 21.95 -5.91 10.05
N ASP A 80 23.23 -5.68 10.27
CA ASP A 80 24.13 -5.25 9.21
C ASP A 80 24.18 -6.29 8.09
N PRO A 81 24.03 -5.88 6.84
CA PRO A 81 24.07 -6.80 5.72
C PRO A 81 25.50 -7.32 5.49
N PRO A 82 25.66 -8.53 4.92
CA PRO A 82 26.95 -9.05 4.53
C PRO A 82 27.69 -8.10 3.55
N ALA A 83 28.98 -7.93 3.74
CA ALA A 83 29.80 -7.06 2.89
C ALA A 83 29.69 -7.42 1.40
N GLU A 84 29.68 -8.72 1.09
CA GLU A 84 29.53 -9.23 -0.28
C GLU A 84 28.28 -8.73 -0.98
N LEU A 85 27.15 -8.63 -0.24
CA LEU A 85 25.89 -8.13 -0.78
C LEU A 85 25.96 -6.63 -1.05
N ILE A 86 26.56 -5.87 -0.15
CA ILE A 86 26.80 -4.43 -0.32
C ILE A 86 27.67 -4.16 -1.54
N ASP A 87 28.77 -4.89 -1.68
CA ASP A 87 29.71 -4.74 -2.78
C ASP A 87 29.07 -5.13 -4.13
N ALA A 88 28.24 -6.20 -4.15
CA ALA A 88 27.50 -6.61 -5.34
C ALA A 88 26.50 -5.52 -5.79
N LEU A 89 25.77 -4.89 -4.87
CA LEU A 89 24.84 -3.80 -5.19
C LEU A 89 25.58 -2.56 -5.71
N ARG A 90 26.71 -2.18 -5.07
CA ARG A 90 27.52 -1.06 -5.52
C ARG A 90 28.10 -1.30 -6.93
N ALA A 91 28.62 -2.50 -7.18
CA ALA A 91 29.17 -2.89 -8.47
C ALA A 91 28.09 -2.86 -9.57
N ALA A 92 26.92 -3.42 -9.31
CA ALA A 92 25.80 -3.40 -10.25
C ALA A 92 25.33 -1.95 -10.55
N TYR A 93 25.22 -1.10 -9.54
CA TYR A 93 24.89 0.31 -9.74
C TYR A 93 25.94 1.05 -10.56
N ALA A 94 27.23 0.81 -10.28
CA ALA A 94 28.32 1.36 -11.05
C ALA A 94 28.32 0.85 -12.51
N GLY A 95 27.90 -0.40 -12.73
CA GLY A 95 27.71 -1.02 -14.04
C GLY A 95 26.49 -0.49 -14.82
N GLY A 96 25.67 0.37 -14.24
CA GLY A 96 24.53 1.00 -14.93
C GLY A 96 23.17 0.46 -14.57
N ALA A 97 23.06 -0.55 -13.69
CA ALA A 97 21.77 -1.10 -13.26
C ALA A 97 20.89 -0.04 -12.58
N THR A 98 19.59 -0.15 -12.80
CA THR A 98 18.57 0.52 -11.97
C THR A 98 18.32 -0.31 -10.71
N ILE A 99 18.33 0.31 -9.54
CA ILE A 99 18.06 -0.39 -8.29
C ILE A 99 16.83 0.20 -7.63
N ALA A 100 15.86 -0.66 -7.29
CA ALA A 100 14.65 -0.25 -6.62
C ALA A 100 14.49 -1.02 -5.31
N SER A 101 14.11 -0.34 -4.23
CA SER A 101 13.78 -0.98 -2.95
C SER A 101 12.28 -0.95 -2.67
N ILE A 102 11.82 -1.98 -1.99
CA ILE A 102 10.45 -2.10 -1.48
C ILE A 102 10.54 -2.18 0.05
N CYS A 103 9.73 -1.38 0.77
CA CYS A 103 9.60 -1.44 2.22
C CYS A 103 10.95 -1.17 2.94
N THR A 104 11.33 -2.02 3.89
CA THR A 104 12.60 -1.96 4.62
C THR A 104 13.83 -2.31 3.76
N GLY A 105 13.65 -2.69 2.50
CA GLY A 105 14.76 -2.84 1.53
C GLY A 105 15.58 -1.55 1.36
N ALA A 106 14.99 -0.39 1.64
CA ALA A 106 15.69 0.89 1.63
C ALA A 106 16.87 0.95 2.62
N PHE A 107 16.82 0.21 3.74
CA PHE A 107 17.93 0.12 4.70
C PHE A 107 19.16 -0.52 4.06
N LEU A 108 18.98 -1.49 3.17
CA LEU A 108 20.07 -2.12 2.47
C LEU A 108 20.73 -1.15 1.47
N LEU A 109 19.93 -0.38 0.75
CA LEU A 109 20.44 0.66 -0.16
C LEU A 109 21.17 1.78 0.59
N ALA A 110 20.63 2.17 1.76
CA ALA A 110 21.28 3.16 2.64
C ALA A 110 22.61 2.64 3.19
N ALA A 111 22.68 1.39 3.66
CA ALA A 111 23.93 0.76 4.10
C ALA A 111 24.95 0.64 2.96
N ALA A 112 24.49 0.49 1.72
CA ALA A 112 25.35 0.52 0.55
C ALA A 112 25.81 1.95 0.15
N GLY A 113 25.35 3.01 0.82
CA GLY A 113 25.65 4.41 0.49
C GLY A 113 24.98 4.89 -0.81
N LEU A 114 24.03 4.13 -1.36
CA LEU A 114 23.39 4.43 -2.64
C LEU A 114 22.31 5.51 -2.52
N LEU A 115 21.87 5.82 -1.29
CA LEU A 115 20.85 6.83 -0.99
C LEU A 115 21.42 8.15 -0.45
N ASP A 116 22.73 8.26 -0.24
CA ASP A 116 23.36 9.47 0.32
C ASP A 116 23.06 10.71 -0.53
N GLY A 117 22.53 11.76 0.12
CA GLY A 117 22.13 13.00 -0.55
C GLY A 117 20.92 12.90 -1.48
N LYS A 118 20.17 11.80 -1.46
CA LYS A 118 18.97 11.58 -2.28
C LYS A 118 17.70 11.61 -1.42
N ARG A 119 16.58 11.87 -2.10
CA ARG A 119 15.27 11.60 -1.50
C ARG A 119 15.00 10.09 -1.52
N ALA A 120 14.36 9.61 -0.47
CA ALA A 120 13.96 8.21 -0.37
C ALA A 120 12.67 8.07 0.43
N THR A 121 12.02 6.92 0.28
CA THR A 121 10.95 6.49 1.18
C THR A 121 11.22 5.08 1.68
N THR A 122 10.58 4.71 2.77
CA THR A 122 10.61 3.37 3.35
C THR A 122 9.27 3.07 4.01
N HIS A 123 9.11 1.88 4.57
CA HIS A 123 7.91 1.55 5.32
C HIS A 123 7.72 2.50 6.51
N TRP A 124 6.52 3.06 6.67
CA TRP A 124 6.20 4.07 7.69
C TRP A 124 6.63 3.67 9.10
N ALA A 125 6.45 2.40 9.48
CA ALA A 125 6.81 1.91 10.81
C ALA A 125 8.32 1.94 11.09
N ALA A 126 9.15 1.99 10.05
CA ALA A 126 10.60 2.05 10.13
C ALA A 126 11.17 3.45 9.87
N ALA A 127 10.33 4.44 9.54
CA ALA A 127 10.76 5.76 9.09
C ALA A 127 11.59 6.53 10.13
N ASP A 128 11.17 6.55 11.40
CA ASP A 128 11.89 7.27 12.45
C ASP A 128 13.26 6.66 12.72
N LEU A 129 13.33 5.32 12.69
CA LEU A 129 14.58 4.60 12.84
C LEU A 129 15.52 4.83 11.65
N PHE A 130 14.95 4.87 10.44
CA PHE A 130 15.72 5.15 9.22
C PHE A 130 16.36 6.55 9.28
N ARG A 131 15.62 7.59 9.68
CA ARG A 131 16.15 8.95 9.87
C ARG A 131 17.29 9.00 10.89
N THR A 132 17.13 8.27 12.00
CA THR A 132 18.15 8.24 13.05
C THR A 132 19.43 7.59 12.57
N ARG A 133 19.32 6.49 11.79
CA ARG A 133 20.47 5.71 11.34
C ARG A 133 21.17 6.32 10.12
N PHE A 134 20.42 7.00 9.25
CA PHE A 134 20.89 7.54 7.99
C PHE A 134 20.52 9.03 7.82
N PRO A 135 21.10 9.93 8.63
CA PRO A 135 20.73 11.35 8.64
C PRO A 135 21.09 12.11 7.37
N ALA A 136 21.96 11.55 6.52
CA ALA A 136 22.36 12.13 5.22
C ALA A 136 21.32 11.93 4.12
N ILE A 137 20.25 11.16 4.37
CA ILE A 137 19.21 10.82 3.39
C ILE A 137 17.97 11.69 3.65
N ASP A 138 17.45 12.33 2.60
CA ASP A 138 16.21 13.10 2.67
C ASP A 138 15.00 12.14 2.63
N LEU A 139 14.56 11.70 3.82
CA LEU A 139 13.47 10.74 3.94
C LEU A 139 12.11 11.41 3.83
N ASP A 140 11.35 11.05 2.81
CA ASP A 140 9.93 11.37 2.63
C ASP A 140 9.06 10.16 3.06
N PRO A 141 8.60 10.10 4.31
CA PRO A 141 7.87 8.94 4.86
C PRO A 141 6.42 8.88 4.38
N ASP A 142 5.92 9.93 3.73
CA ASP A 142 4.52 10.01 3.30
C ASP A 142 4.34 9.56 1.86
N SER A 143 5.40 9.54 1.04
CA SER A 143 5.33 9.11 -0.37
C SER A 143 5.17 7.60 -0.51
N LEU A 144 4.35 7.15 -1.47
CA LEU A 144 4.23 5.74 -1.83
C LEU A 144 5.53 5.24 -2.46
N TYR A 145 6.13 6.04 -3.34
CA TYR A 145 7.44 5.79 -3.93
C TYR A 145 8.13 7.10 -4.34
N VAL A 146 9.45 7.04 -4.39
CA VAL A 146 10.34 8.13 -4.81
C VAL A 146 11.20 7.61 -5.95
N ASP A 147 11.33 8.42 -7.03
CA ASP A 147 12.21 8.16 -8.17
C ASP A 147 13.36 9.18 -8.18
N GLU A 148 14.57 8.70 -8.01
CA GLU A 148 15.84 9.43 -8.12
C GLU A 148 16.65 8.92 -9.33
N GLY A 149 15.94 8.67 -10.44
CA GLY A 149 16.54 8.21 -11.70
C GLY A 149 16.83 6.72 -11.73
N ARG A 150 18.07 6.31 -11.45
CA ARG A 150 18.43 4.89 -11.35
C ARG A 150 18.27 4.29 -9.95
N ILE A 151 17.90 5.09 -8.96
CA ILE A 151 17.56 4.62 -7.62
C ILE A 151 16.09 4.96 -7.38
N LEU A 152 15.31 3.95 -7.02
CA LEU A 152 13.90 4.11 -6.66
C LEU A 152 13.66 3.47 -5.29
N THR A 153 12.73 4.04 -4.53
CA THR A 153 12.34 3.47 -3.22
C THR A 153 10.85 3.49 -3.08
N SER A 154 10.24 2.49 -2.43
CA SER A 154 8.82 2.48 -2.12
C SER A 154 8.53 2.12 -0.67
N ALA A 155 7.36 2.54 -0.22
CA ALA A 155 6.84 2.30 1.13
C ALA A 155 6.57 0.82 1.45
N GLY A 156 6.59 -0.05 0.44
CA GLY A 156 6.35 -1.47 0.61
C GLY A 156 4.88 -1.88 0.51
N ALA A 157 4.61 -3.17 0.67
CA ALA A 157 3.29 -3.75 0.49
C ALA A 157 2.64 -3.26 -0.81
N SER A 158 1.39 -2.79 -0.80
CA SER A 158 0.69 -2.35 -2.00
C SER A 158 1.40 -1.21 -2.76
N ALA A 159 2.23 -0.39 -2.10
CA ALA A 159 3.02 0.64 -2.76
C ALA A 159 4.17 0.05 -3.60
N GLY A 160 4.61 -1.17 -3.31
CA GLY A 160 5.52 -1.93 -4.17
C GLY A 160 4.91 -2.25 -5.53
N VAL A 161 3.58 -2.53 -5.58
CA VAL A 161 2.85 -2.71 -6.84
C VAL A 161 2.86 -1.43 -7.67
N ASP A 162 2.61 -0.27 -7.03
CA ASP A 162 2.62 1.02 -7.73
C ASP A 162 4.01 1.34 -8.29
N LEU A 163 5.07 1.09 -7.51
CA LEU A 163 6.44 1.25 -7.98
C LEU A 163 6.73 0.35 -9.18
N CYS A 164 6.38 -0.94 -9.12
CA CYS A 164 6.61 -1.86 -10.24
C CYS A 164 5.81 -1.45 -11.49
N LEU A 165 4.55 -1.04 -11.35
CA LEU A 165 3.73 -0.54 -12.47
C LEU A 165 4.30 0.76 -13.06
N TYR A 166 4.78 1.67 -12.21
CA TYR A 166 5.50 2.87 -12.64
C TYR A 166 6.75 2.52 -13.45
N MET A 167 7.54 1.54 -13.00
CA MET A 167 8.73 1.07 -13.72
C MET A 167 8.35 0.43 -15.06
N VAL A 168 7.26 -0.36 -15.13
CA VAL A 168 6.73 -0.90 -16.39
C VAL A 168 6.35 0.24 -17.34
N GLN A 169 5.67 1.26 -16.83
CA GLN A 169 5.31 2.43 -17.65
C GLN A 169 6.54 3.15 -18.19
N ARG A 170 7.57 3.33 -17.39
CA ARG A 170 8.84 3.95 -17.77
C ARG A 170 9.57 3.13 -18.84
N ASP A 171 9.58 1.82 -18.71
CA ASP A 171 10.35 0.92 -19.57
C ASP A 171 9.62 0.55 -20.86
N HIS A 172 8.30 0.39 -20.85
CA HIS A 172 7.49 -0.18 -21.94
C HIS A 172 6.24 0.66 -22.30
N GLY A 173 6.03 1.79 -21.62
CA GLY A 173 4.93 2.71 -21.90
C GLY A 173 3.64 2.39 -21.16
N ALA A 174 2.68 3.33 -21.26
CA ALA A 174 1.44 3.31 -20.48
C ALA A 174 0.52 2.13 -20.83
N ALA A 175 0.53 1.64 -22.08
CA ALA A 175 -0.30 0.51 -22.48
C ALA A 175 0.12 -0.79 -21.76
N ALA A 176 1.42 -1.09 -21.75
CA ALA A 176 1.96 -2.26 -21.07
C ALA A 176 1.71 -2.20 -19.55
N ALA A 177 1.85 -1.02 -18.93
CA ALA A 177 1.56 -0.81 -17.53
C ALA A 177 0.06 -1.01 -17.22
N ALA A 178 -0.83 -0.53 -18.10
CA ALA A 178 -2.27 -0.70 -17.94
C ALA A 178 -2.69 -2.18 -18.01
N ASP A 179 -2.10 -2.95 -18.92
CA ASP A 179 -2.39 -4.36 -19.06
C ASP A 179 -1.83 -5.17 -17.86
N ALA A 180 -0.63 -4.84 -17.38
CA ALA A 180 -0.08 -5.42 -16.17
C ALA A 180 -0.95 -5.11 -14.94
N ALA A 181 -1.43 -3.86 -14.79
CA ALA A 181 -2.31 -3.47 -13.71
C ALA A 181 -3.65 -4.21 -13.72
N LYS A 182 -4.26 -4.43 -14.91
CA LYS A 182 -5.47 -5.23 -15.05
C LYS A 182 -5.27 -6.67 -14.58
N LEU A 183 -4.15 -7.30 -14.96
CA LEU A 183 -3.82 -8.67 -14.55
C LEU A 183 -3.53 -8.77 -13.05
N ALA A 184 -2.94 -7.74 -12.45
CA ALA A 184 -2.69 -7.65 -11.01
C ALA A 184 -3.95 -7.24 -10.21
N VAL A 185 -5.07 -6.90 -10.89
CA VAL A 185 -6.29 -6.34 -10.28
C VAL A 185 -5.95 -5.10 -9.43
N ALA A 186 -4.95 -4.33 -9.89
CA ALA A 186 -4.46 -3.13 -9.20
C ALA A 186 -5.04 -1.86 -9.83
N PRO A 187 -5.15 -0.75 -9.08
CA PRO A 187 -5.48 0.54 -9.65
C PRO A 187 -4.48 0.92 -10.75
N LEU A 188 -4.98 1.48 -11.86
CA LEU A 188 -4.15 1.84 -13.01
C LEU A 188 -3.04 2.85 -12.68
N HIS A 189 -3.25 3.71 -11.69
CA HIS A 189 -2.28 4.72 -11.31
C HIS A 189 -2.55 5.24 -9.89
N ARG A 190 -1.55 5.15 -9.02
CA ARG A 190 -1.41 5.98 -7.83
C ARG A 190 -0.11 6.77 -7.96
N SER A 191 -0.17 8.10 -7.78
CA SER A 191 1.05 8.91 -7.86
C SER A 191 1.98 8.60 -6.68
N GLY A 192 3.29 8.58 -6.92
CA GLY A 192 4.29 8.33 -5.88
C GLY A 192 4.17 9.28 -4.69
N GLY A 193 3.83 10.54 -4.93
CA GLY A 193 3.57 11.54 -3.89
C GLY A 193 2.22 11.43 -3.18
N GLN A 194 1.41 10.40 -3.47
CA GLN A 194 0.21 10.12 -2.69
C GLN A 194 0.63 9.59 -1.32
N ALA A 195 0.08 10.19 -0.26
CA ALA A 195 0.41 9.79 1.11
C ALA A 195 0.13 8.30 1.34
N GLN A 196 1.07 7.62 1.99
CA GLN A 196 0.83 6.32 2.59
C GLN A 196 -0.38 6.45 3.51
N PHE A 197 -1.31 5.48 3.49
CA PHE A 197 -2.47 5.51 4.38
C PHE A 197 -2.01 5.17 5.81
N ILE A 198 -1.40 6.16 6.47
CA ILE A 198 -0.90 6.01 7.82
C ILE A 198 -1.97 6.53 8.77
N VAL A 199 -2.63 5.62 9.48
CA VAL A 199 -3.28 5.98 10.73
C VAL A 199 -2.15 6.19 11.76
N ARG A 200 -1.61 7.40 11.84
CA ARG A 200 -0.51 7.74 12.78
C ARG A 200 -0.85 7.56 14.26
N ASN A 201 -2.05 7.06 14.59
CA ASN A 201 -2.49 6.78 15.97
C ASN A 201 -2.08 5.41 16.52
N GLN A 202 -1.36 4.58 15.75
CA GLN A 202 -0.77 3.37 16.27
C GLN A 202 0.75 3.45 16.21
N ARG A 203 1.35 4.33 17.03
CA ARG A 203 2.72 4.07 17.49
C ARG A 203 2.68 2.75 18.24
N PRO A 204 3.57 1.79 17.93
CA PRO A 204 3.75 0.62 18.79
C PRO A 204 3.98 1.13 20.20
N ALA A 205 3.32 0.53 21.19
CA ALA A 205 3.35 0.95 22.60
C ALA A 205 4.77 0.94 23.24
N ASN A 206 5.82 0.63 22.49
CA ASN A 206 7.19 0.44 22.96
C ASN A 206 8.19 1.50 22.46
N VAL A 207 7.76 2.56 21.75
CA VAL A 207 8.67 3.67 21.44
C VAL A 207 8.45 4.75 22.49
N ILE A 208 9.32 4.78 23.50
CA ILE A 208 9.43 5.86 24.48
C ILE A 208 9.98 7.10 23.75
N GLY A 209 9.09 7.85 23.12
CA GLY A 209 9.35 9.21 22.63
C GLY A 209 8.44 10.15 23.40
N GLU A 210 8.91 11.33 23.78
CA GLU A 210 8.09 12.35 24.43
C GLU A 210 6.84 12.62 23.57
N ARG A 211 5.65 12.58 24.20
CA ARG A 211 4.38 12.95 23.56
C ARG A 211 4.48 14.40 23.12
N THR A 212 4.21 14.66 21.87
CA THR A 212 4.13 16.04 21.39
C THR A 212 2.77 16.63 21.77
N GLN A 213 2.70 17.96 21.91
CA GLN A 213 1.44 18.66 22.14
C GLN A 213 0.40 18.36 21.03
N LEU A 214 0.84 18.01 19.82
CA LEU A 214 -0.05 17.64 18.72
C LEU A 214 -0.62 16.23 18.91
N ASP A 215 0.12 15.28 19.49
CA ASP A 215 -0.40 13.93 19.78
C ASP A 215 -1.64 14.00 20.71
N ASP A 216 -1.64 14.89 21.69
CA ASP A 216 -2.79 15.10 22.59
C ASP A 216 -3.98 15.71 21.82
N VAL A 217 -3.74 16.63 20.90
CA VAL A 217 -4.78 17.21 20.04
C VAL A 217 -5.36 16.17 19.09
N LEU A 218 -4.54 15.30 18.50
CA LEU A 218 -4.99 14.22 17.62
C LEU A 218 -5.87 13.23 18.39
N ALA A 219 -5.45 12.81 19.59
CA ALA A 219 -6.23 11.94 20.46
C ALA A 219 -7.56 12.58 20.89
N TRP A 220 -7.54 13.88 21.17
CA TRP A 220 -8.77 14.61 21.50
C TRP A 220 -9.73 14.70 20.31
N ILE A 221 -9.23 14.94 19.08
CA ILE A 221 -10.06 14.92 17.87
C ILE A 221 -10.70 13.55 17.69
N GLU A 222 -9.96 12.44 17.87
CA GLU A 222 -10.46 11.07 17.74
C GLU A 222 -11.68 10.83 18.67
N GLN A 223 -11.61 11.31 19.90
CA GLN A 223 -12.68 11.19 20.88
C GLN A 223 -13.88 12.12 20.61
N ASN A 224 -13.65 13.27 19.98
CA ASN A 224 -14.67 14.32 19.85
C ASN A 224 -15.16 14.55 18.41
N ALA A 225 -14.66 13.81 17.41
CA ALA A 225 -15.02 14.01 16.00
C ALA A 225 -16.52 13.89 15.71
N HIS A 226 -17.26 13.14 16.53
CA HIS A 226 -18.72 12.99 16.43
C HIS A 226 -19.49 14.27 16.76
N ARG A 227 -18.85 15.24 17.39
CA ARG A 227 -19.44 16.54 17.73
C ARG A 227 -19.17 17.56 16.62
N GLU A 228 -19.82 18.71 16.69
CA GLU A 228 -19.49 19.83 15.83
C GLU A 228 -18.12 20.40 16.22
N LEU A 229 -17.13 20.16 15.37
CA LEU A 229 -15.76 20.67 15.55
C LEU A 229 -15.47 21.74 14.49
N THR A 230 -15.02 22.90 14.96
CA THR A 230 -14.50 23.99 14.14
C THR A 230 -12.98 24.11 14.32
N LEU A 231 -12.31 24.75 13.37
CA LEU A 231 -10.88 25.06 13.50
C LEU A 231 -10.59 25.85 14.79
N SER A 232 -11.49 26.76 15.19
CA SER A 232 -11.34 27.54 16.44
C SER A 232 -11.39 26.62 17.66
N ASN A 233 -12.38 25.70 17.74
CA ASN A 233 -12.46 24.77 18.87
C ASN A 233 -11.21 23.92 19.03
N ILE A 234 -10.63 23.45 17.90
CA ILE A 234 -9.41 22.64 17.93
C ILE A 234 -8.20 23.51 18.35
N ALA A 235 -8.12 24.75 17.87
CA ALA A 235 -7.05 25.68 18.21
C ALA A 235 -7.10 26.08 19.69
N ASP A 236 -8.30 26.36 20.21
CA ASP A 236 -8.52 26.68 21.63
C ASP A 236 -8.12 25.50 22.53
N HIS A 237 -8.52 24.27 22.17
CA HIS A 237 -8.11 23.07 22.90
C HIS A 237 -6.59 22.87 22.88
N ALA A 238 -5.96 23.16 21.75
CA ALA A 238 -4.51 23.06 21.58
C ALA A 238 -3.73 24.20 22.24
N ALA A 239 -4.39 25.21 22.82
CA ALA A 239 -3.80 26.47 23.28
C ALA A 239 -2.92 27.14 22.20
N MET A 240 -3.39 27.11 20.95
CA MET A 240 -2.68 27.66 19.79
C MET A 240 -3.55 28.62 18.98
N SER A 241 -2.93 29.52 18.22
CA SER A 241 -3.66 30.22 17.17
C SER A 241 -4.03 29.27 16.02
N VAL A 242 -5.13 29.55 15.31
CA VAL A 242 -5.54 28.77 14.11
C VAL A 242 -4.41 28.68 13.09
N ARG A 243 -3.62 29.75 12.91
CA ARG A 243 -2.46 29.77 12.00
C ARG A 243 -1.37 28.79 12.47
N THR A 244 -1.07 28.76 13.77
CA THR A 244 -0.06 27.87 14.35
C THR A 244 -0.52 26.42 14.25
N LEU A 245 -1.79 26.16 14.57
CA LEU A 245 -2.40 24.82 14.44
C LEU A 245 -2.28 24.30 13.01
N ASN A 246 -2.73 25.06 12.00
CA ASN A 246 -2.66 24.66 10.60
C ASN A 246 -1.21 24.34 10.17
N ARG A 247 -0.26 25.21 10.53
CA ARG A 247 1.16 25.00 10.19
C ARG A 247 1.72 23.73 10.81
N ARG A 248 1.43 23.47 12.09
CA ARG A 248 1.88 22.26 12.79
C ARG A 248 1.22 21.00 12.22
N PHE A 249 -0.10 21.02 12.01
CA PHE A 249 -0.80 19.90 11.39
C PHE A 249 -0.20 19.58 10.04
N GLN A 250 0.03 20.59 9.19
CA GLN A 250 0.64 20.38 7.88
C GLN A 250 2.05 19.82 7.98
N ALA A 251 2.87 20.33 8.91
CA ALA A 251 4.25 19.88 9.10
C ALA A 251 4.34 18.46 9.68
N GLU A 252 3.45 18.10 10.63
CA GLU A 252 3.53 16.86 11.37
C GLU A 252 2.66 15.74 10.78
N THR A 253 1.56 16.08 10.07
CA THR A 253 0.61 15.09 9.52
C THR A 253 0.44 15.14 8.00
N GLY A 254 0.99 16.16 7.34
CA GLY A 254 0.75 16.38 5.90
C GLY A 254 -0.68 16.82 5.56
N GLN A 255 -1.54 17.06 6.55
CA GLN A 255 -2.96 17.37 6.38
C GLN A 255 -3.38 18.62 7.13
N THR A 256 -4.51 19.20 6.75
CA THR A 256 -5.16 20.22 7.57
C THR A 256 -5.94 19.58 8.73
N PRO A 257 -6.19 20.31 9.85
CA PRO A 257 -6.97 19.79 10.97
C PRO A 257 -8.35 19.27 10.54
N MET A 258 -9.05 19.97 9.64
CA MET A 258 -10.37 19.56 9.17
C MET A 258 -10.34 18.36 8.23
N GLN A 259 -9.26 18.18 7.46
CA GLN A 259 -9.05 16.93 6.70
C GLN A 259 -8.87 15.75 7.64
N TRP A 260 -8.13 15.94 8.73
CA TRP A 260 -7.97 14.93 9.77
C TRP A 260 -9.30 14.57 10.45
N VAL A 261 -10.07 15.57 10.89
CA VAL A 261 -11.42 15.36 11.46
C VAL A 261 -12.31 14.57 10.52
N ASN A 262 -12.33 14.92 9.22
CA ASN A 262 -13.11 14.19 8.24
C ASN A 262 -12.63 12.73 8.08
N GLY A 263 -11.32 12.50 8.12
CA GLY A 263 -10.74 11.15 8.09
C GLY A 263 -11.23 10.29 9.27
N VAL A 264 -11.20 10.86 10.50
CA VAL A 264 -11.73 10.21 11.70
C VAL A 264 -13.21 9.86 11.55
N ARG A 265 -14.02 10.83 11.13
CA ARG A 265 -15.47 10.64 10.93
C ARG A 265 -15.77 9.53 9.92
N ILE A 266 -15.01 9.47 8.83
CA ILE A 266 -15.23 8.45 7.80
C ILE A 266 -14.85 7.06 8.31
N ARG A 267 -13.78 6.91 9.09
CA ARG A 267 -13.44 5.61 9.73
C ARG A 267 -14.56 5.14 10.67
N HIS A 268 -15.05 6.01 11.55
CA HIS A 268 -16.20 5.67 12.41
C HIS A 268 -17.46 5.34 11.60
N ALA A 269 -17.68 6.04 10.47
CA ALA A 269 -18.80 5.71 9.59
C ALA A 269 -18.65 4.33 8.93
N GLN A 270 -17.45 3.93 8.54
CA GLN A 270 -17.15 2.61 8.01
C GLN A 270 -17.48 1.52 9.04
N GLU A 271 -17.02 1.65 10.27
CA GLU A 271 -17.34 0.72 11.37
C GLU A 271 -18.85 0.58 11.59
N LEU A 272 -19.58 1.71 11.59
CA LEU A 272 -21.04 1.70 11.75
C LEU A 272 -21.77 1.09 10.54
N LEU A 273 -21.25 1.28 9.33
CA LEU A 273 -21.78 0.68 8.12
C LEU A 273 -21.60 -0.84 8.10
N GLU A 274 -20.49 -1.33 8.62
CA GLU A 274 -20.14 -2.75 8.70
C GLU A 274 -20.96 -3.46 9.78
N ARG A 275 -21.05 -2.86 10.97
CA ARG A 275 -21.60 -3.51 12.17
C ARG A 275 -23.07 -3.22 12.46
N THR A 276 -23.70 -2.28 11.75
CA THR A 276 -25.09 -1.87 12.05
C THR A 276 -25.94 -1.76 10.80
N SER A 277 -27.26 -1.94 10.98
CA SER A 277 -28.26 -1.71 9.94
C SER A 277 -28.77 -0.25 9.87
N ARG A 278 -28.14 0.70 10.60
CA ARG A 278 -28.54 2.11 10.64
C ARG A 278 -28.51 2.72 9.24
N GLY A 279 -29.48 3.59 8.92
CA GLY A 279 -29.53 4.29 7.64
C GLY A 279 -28.29 5.14 7.40
N VAL A 280 -27.79 5.20 6.16
CA VAL A 280 -26.58 5.93 5.75
C VAL A 280 -26.58 7.39 6.22
N GLU A 281 -27.72 8.08 6.11
CA GLU A 281 -27.86 9.47 6.53
C GLU A 281 -27.80 9.65 8.05
N ARG A 282 -28.32 8.67 8.80
CA ARG A 282 -28.21 8.66 10.24
C ARG A 282 -26.77 8.47 10.68
N ILE A 283 -26.05 7.53 10.06
CA ILE A 283 -24.63 7.33 10.32
C ILE A 283 -23.84 8.62 10.05
N GLY A 284 -24.09 9.30 8.92
CA GLY A 284 -23.43 10.57 8.63
C GLY A 284 -23.61 11.60 9.75
N ARG A 285 -24.82 11.72 10.33
CA ARG A 285 -25.08 12.59 11.48
C ARG A 285 -24.42 12.09 12.76
N ASP A 286 -24.53 10.79 13.04
CA ASP A 286 -23.96 10.17 14.25
C ASP A 286 -22.44 10.36 14.34
N VAL A 287 -21.73 10.43 13.19
CA VAL A 287 -20.29 10.68 13.14
C VAL A 287 -19.89 12.17 13.00
N GLY A 288 -20.87 13.09 13.03
CA GLY A 288 -20.63 14.53 13.12
C GLY A 288 -20.71 15.32 11.82
N PHE A 289 -21.26 14.76 10.72
CA PHE A 289 -21.55 15.55 9.52
C PHE A 289 -22.91 16.25 9.65
N THR A 290 -22.93 17.56 9.40
CA THR A 290 -24.15 18.37 9.40
C THR A 290 -24.94 18.24 8.11
N SER A 291 -24.32 17.80 7.01
CA SER A 291 -24.93 17.64 5.69
C SER A 291 -24.72 16.23 5.15
N ALA A 292 -25.82 15.57 4.75
CA ALA A 292 -25.78 14.26 4.09
C ALA A 292 -25.02 14.30 2.74
N ALA A 293 -25.10 15.41 2.02
CA ALA A 293 -24.38 15.60 0.77
C ALA A 293 -22.87 15.65 1.00
N ASN A 294 -22.43 16.46 1.97
CA ASN A 294 -21.02 16.55 2.35
C ASN A 294 -20.49 15.21 2.88
N PHE A 295 -21.27 14.49 3.69
CA PHE A 295 -20.91 13.14 4.14
C PHE A 295 -20.64 12.20 2.96
N ARG A 296 -21.58 12.10 1.99
CA ARG A 296 -21.42 11.22 0.83
C ARG A 296 -20.22 11.59 -0.04
N GLU A 297 -19.97 12.90 -0.20
CA GLU A 297 -18.83 13.41 -0.95
C GLU A 297 -17.50 13.03 -0.27
N GLN A 298 -17.35 13.34 1.03
CA GLN A 298 -16.15 13.04 1.80
C GLN A 298 -15.93 11.53 1.92
N PHE A 299 -17.01 10.76 2.12
CA PHE A 299 -16.92 9.30 2.16
C PHE A 299 -16.39 8.75 0.83
N ARG A 300 -16.96 9.17 -0.31
CA ARG A 300 -16.48 8.73 -1.63
C ARG A 300 -15.03 9.16 -1.88
N LYS A 301 -14.68 10.37 -1.49
CA LYS A 301 -13.32 10.90 -1.66
C LYS A 301 -12.27 10.08 -0.88
N LEU A 302 -12.61 9.62 0.34
CA LEU A 302 -11.68 8.93 1.22
C LEU A 302 -11.73 7.40 1.08
N SER A 303 -12.89 6.81 0.75
CA SER A 303 -13.05 5.34 0.63
C SER A 303 -13.10 4.84 -0.82
N GLY A 304 -13.14 5.75 -1.81
CA GLY A 304 -13.24 5.40 -3.24
C GLY A 304 -14.64 5.00 -3.71
N VAL A 305 -15.57 4.68 -2.82
CA VAL A 305 -16.92 4.20 -3.14
C VAL A 305 -18.00 4.93 -2.35
N ALA A 306 -19.27 4.85 -2.79
CA ALA A 306 -20.38 5.43 -2.05
C ALA A 306 -20.67 4.63 -0.75
N PRO A 307 -21.19 5.28 0.33
CA PRO A 307 -21.47 4.61 1.61
C PRO A 307 -22.36 3.37 1.49
N GLN A 308 -23.38 3.41 0.63
CA GLN A 308 -24.27 2.26 0.43
C GLN A 308 -23.56 1.10 -0.29
N SER A 309 -22.72 1.41 -1.29
CA SER A 309 -21.91 0.40 -1.98
C SER A 309 -20.90 -0.23 -1.03
N TYR A 310 -20.27 0.58 -0.16
CA TYR A 310 -19.39 0.13 0.90
C TYR A 310 -20.09 -0.86 1.82
N ARG A 311 -21.29 -0.51 2.33
CA ARG A 311 -22.09 -1.42 3.17
C ARG A 311 -22.37 -2.73 2.47
N ASN A 312 -22.84 -2.70 1.23
CA ASN A 312 -23.19 -3.93 0.50
C ASN A 312 -22.01 -4.89 0.32
N THR A 313 -20.78 -4.34 0.35
CA THR A 313 -19.56 -5.13 0.19
C THR A 313 -19.04 -5.67 1.53
N PHE A 314 -19.10 -4.85 2.60
CA PHE A 314 -18.37 -5.10 3.84
C PHE A 314 -19.26 -5.33 5.08
N ALA A 315 -20.60 -5.18 5.00
CA ALA A 315 -21.45 -5.49 6.14
C ALA A 315 -21.28 -6.96 6.54
N GLU A 316 -21.06 -7.20 7.82
CA GLU A 316 -21.08 -8.55 8.38
C GLU A 316 -22.44 -9.19 8.05
N ARG A 317 -22.43 -10.30 7.30
CA ARG A 317 -23.62 -11.10 7.07
C ARG A 317 -24.01 -11.72 8.41
N THR A 318 -25.01 -11.17 9.05
CA THR A 318 -25.65 -11.81 10.20
C THR A 318 -26.13 -13.19 9.75
N VAL A 319 -25.74 -14.22 10.48
CA VAL A 319 -26.07 -15.66 10.26
C VAL A 319 -27.59 -15.95 10.29
N GLY A 320 -28.42 -15.04 9.86
CA GLY A 320 -29.87 -15.14 9.81
C GLY A 320 -30.51 -15.07 8.41
N ASP A 321 -29.74 -14.78 7.36
CA ASP A 321 -30.28 -14.53 6.02
C ASP A 321 -30.15 -15.73 5.04
N GLU A 322 -29.55 -16.84 5.48
CA GLU A 322 -29.41 -18.05 4.66
C GLU A 322 -30.74 -18.85 4.51
N THR A 323 -31.76 -18.56 5.31
CA THR A 323 -33.04 -19.29 5.25
C THR A 323 -34.04 -18.68 4.26
N ARG A 324 -33.75 -17.58 3.61
CA ARG A 324 -34.70 -16.92 2.68
C ARG A 324 -34.41 -17.14 1.19
N GLN A 325 -33.29 -17.74 0.82
CA GLN A 325 -32.95 -18.00 -0.60
C GLN A 325 -33.14 -19.44 -1.08
N ALA A 326 -33.66 -20.33 -0.25
CA ALA A 326 -34.00 -21.70 -0.64
C ALA A 326 -35.51 -21.90 -0.78
N ALA A 327 -36.17 -21.11 -1.64
CA ALA A 327 -37.51 -21.47 -2.14
C ALA A 327 -37.31 -22.04 -3.56
N PRO A 328 -37.64 -23.31 -3.81
CA PRO A 328 -37.52 -23.88 -5.14
C PRO A 328 -38.57 -23.28 -6.08
N SER A 329 -38.10 -22.83 -7.24
CA SER A 329 -38.97 -22.40 -8.35
C SER A 329 -39.93 -23.54 -8.72
N PRO A 330 -41.24 -23.26 -8.95
CA PRO A 330 -42.21 -24.31 -9.36
C PRO A 330 -41.82 -24.79 -10.75
N GLN A 331 -41.51 -26.09 -10.83
CA GLN A 331 -41.33 -26.84 -12.10
C GLN A 331 -42.60 -26.75 -12.91
N ARG A 332 -42.56 -26.15 -14.08
CA ARG A 332 -43.59 -26.22 -15.10
C ARG A 332 -43.69 -27.70 -15.54
N ALA A 333 -44.82 -28.31 -15.18
CA ALA A 333 -45.24 -29.60 -15.71
C ALA A 333 -45.28 -29.54 -17.25
N ARG A 334 -44.43 -30.28 -17.89
CA ARG A 334 -44.55 -30.58 -19.34
C ARG A 334 -45.62 -31.64 -19.48
N ARG A 335 -46.75 -31.31 -20.12
CA ARG A 335 -47.71 -32.27 -20.63
C ARG A 335 -47.07 -33.11 -21.69
N THR A 336 -46.97 -34.39 -21.46
CA THR A 336 -46.73 -35.42 -22.48
C THR A 336 -48.00 -35.64 -23.23
N SER A 337 -48.03 -35.25 -24.49
CA SER A 337 -49.07 -35.71 -25.43
C SER A 337 -48.52 -36.96 -26.11
N ASP A 338 -49.21 -38.08 -25.85
CA ASP A 338 -49.13 -39.30 -26.66
C ASP A 338 -49.46 -39.03 -28.10
N VAL A 339 -48.58 -39.50 -29.00
CA VAL A 339 -48.97 -39.86 -30.35
C VAL A 339 -48.34 -41.21 -30.68
N SER A 340 -49.21 -42.22 -30.60
CA SER A 340 -49.07 -43.54 -31.20
C SER A 340 -49.19 -43.41 -32.72
N LEU A 341 -48.40 -44.17 -33.44
CA LEU A 341 -48.65 -44.75 -34.77
C LEU A 341 -47.35 -45.46 -35.18
N ALA A 342 -47.28 -46.78 -35.17
CA ALA A 342 -47.77 -47.83 -36.06
C ALA A 342 -47.06 -47.81 -37.43
N THR A 343 -46.32 -48.95 -37.62
CA THR A 343 -46.06 -49.72 -38.85
C THR A 343 -45.43 -48.99 -40.07
N ALA A 344 -44.28 -49.38 -40.44
CA ALA A 344 -43.91 -50.31 -41.52
C ALA A 344 -42.38 -50.49 -41.56
#